data_a2002f797c3d549d767eb4b32e29b6f3
#
_entry.id   a2002f797c3d549d767eb4b32e29b6f3
#
_cell.length_a   1.000
_cell.length_b   1.000
_cell.length_c   1.000
_cell.angle_alpha   90.00
_cell.angle_beta   90.00
_cell.angle_gamma   90.00
#
_symmetry.space_group_name_H-M   'P 1'
#
loop_
_entity.id
_entity.type
_entity.pdbx_description
1 polymer ?
#
loop_
_entity_poly.entity_id
_entity_poly.type
_entity_poly.pdbx_seq_one_letter_code
_entity_poly.pdbx_strand_id
1 'polypeptide(L)'
;MDFRALLQRKQSLIIDGALATELEARGHDLNNALWSAKLLQNDPGSIQQVHLDYYLAGADIAITASYQASTRGLSEHLGLNEREAAELVKCSVKIAQDARSDAYNQLNAAPTPKAADTERKLLVAGSVGPYGAYLSDGSEYRGDYQISMDEFKDFHRPRIGALVDANVDFLAIETIPSMPEIEALCSLLQNEFPGAVAWISCTLRDAEHLSDGTSMSDVFGLVSKYEQIVGFGVNCVPVQLVAPWLLHMQTIADECNSTDSMPVLLCYPNSGEVYDAESKAWSGPKPVGHVMGNQATKWIAGGARLVGGCCRTGPKDIAGIAAKLQQQ
;
A
#
# COMPACT_ATOMS: atom_id res chain seq x y z
N MET A 1 0.99 1.81 -18.71
CA MET A 1 0.22 3.07 -18.52
C MET A 1 1.13 4.12 -17.93
N ASP A 2 1.04 5.39 -18.35
CA ASP A 2 1.80 6.46 -17.69
C ASP A 2 1.05 6.92 -16.43
N PHE A 3 1.52 6.46 -15.26
CA PHE A 3 0.96 6.81 -13.95
C PHE A 3 1.13 8.33 -13.65
N ARG A 4 2.23 8.92 -14.11
CA ARG A 4 2.46 10.36 -13.96
C ARG A 4 1.44 11.18 -14.76
N ALA A 5 1.12 10.75 -15.98
CA ALA A 5 0.08 11.40 -16.79
C ALA A 5 -1.33 11.29 -16.14
N LEU A 6 -1.61 10.19 -15.44
CA LEU A 6 -2.86 10.04 -14.69
C LEU A 6 -2.92 11.05 -13.53
N LEU A 7 -1.83 11.21 -12.77
CA LEU A 7 -1.75 12.17 -11.67
C LEU A 7 -1.77 13.63 -12.12
N GLN A 8 -1.38 13.92 -13.37
CA GLN A 8 -1.55 15.26 -13.94
C GLN A 8 -3.01 15.60 -14.24
N ARG A 9 -3.83 14.59 -14.56
CA ARG A 9 -5.25 14.77 -14.88
C ARG A 9 -6.14 14.79 -13.64
N LYS A 10 -5.80 14.02 -12.60
CA LYS A 10 -6.52 13.95 -11.33
C LYS A 10 -5.72 14.65 -10.24
N GLN A 11 -6.36 15.50 -9.46
CA GLN A 11 -5.70 16.17 -8.32
C GLN A 11 -5.26 15.18 -7.26
N SER A 12 -6.00 14.08 -7.06
CA SER A 12 -5.69 13.03 -6.10
C SER A 12 -6.29 11.68 -6.51
N LEU A 13 -5.72 10.60 -5.99
CA LEU A 13 -6.22 9.23 -6.11
C LEU A 13 -6.50 8.65 -4.72
N ILE A 14 -7.52 7.81 -4.64
CA ILE A 14 -7.92 7.14 -3.40
C ILE A 14 -7.40 5.70 -3.42
N ILE A 15 -6.55 5.38 -2.45
CA ILE A 15 -6.10 4.01 -2.16
C ILE A 15 -7.20 3.33 -1.33
N ASP A 16 -7.31 2.02 -1.41
CA ASP A 16 -8.21 1.22 -0.59
C ASP A 16 -7.89 1.26 0.92
N GLY A 17 -8.52 0.38 1.67
CA GLY A 17 -8.32 0.23 3.12
C GLY A 17 -7.79 -1.16 3.48
N ALA A 18 -7.95 -1.54 4.75
CA ALA A 18 -7.39 -2.76 5.31
C ALA A 18 -8.10 -4.03 4.80
N LEU A 19 -7.44 -4.80 3.96
CA LEU A 19 -7.93 -6.11 3.51
C LEU A 19 -8.15 -7.06 4.70
N ALA A 20 -7.16 -7.21 5.58
CA ALA A 20 -7.23 -8.12 6.72
C ALA A 20 -8.39 -7.76 7.67
N THR A 21 -8.55 -6.50 8.03
CA THR A 21 -9.64 -6.02 8.90
C THR A 21 -11.02 -6.36 8.33
N GLU A 22 -11.23 -6.20 7.02
CA GLU A 22 -12.50 -6.54 6.37
C GLU A 22 -12.74 -8.05 6.32
N LEU A 23 -11.70 -8.85 6.08
CA LEU A 23 -11.82 -10.31 6.12
C LEU A 23 -12.15 -10.80 7.54
N GLU A 24 -11.52 -10.24 8.58
CA GLU A 24 -11.86 -10.54 9.98
C GLU A 24 -13.31 -10.13 10.31
N ALA A 25 -13.76 -8.97 9.87
CA ALA A 25 -15.14 -8.51 10.05
C ALA A 25 -16.17 -9.44 9.37
N ARG A 26 -15.75 -10.22 8.36
CA ARG A 26 -16.54 -11.24 7.67
C ARG A 26 -16.40 -12.64 8.28
N GLY A 27 -15.67 -12.76 9.40
CA GLY A 27 -15.55 -13.99 10.18
C GLY A 27 -14.37 -14.90 9.81
N HIS A 28 -13.42 -14.42 8.98
CA HIS A 28 -12.19 -15.16 8.71
C HIS A 28 -11.21 -15.03 9.88
N ASP A 29 -10.60 -16.14 10.28
CA ASP A 29 -9.50 -16.17 11.23
C ASP A 29 -8.17 -15.96 10.50
N LEU A 30 -7.54 -14.81 10.72
CA LEU A 30 -6.24 -14.43 10.14
C LEU A 30 -5.09 -14.57 11.15
N ASN A 31 -5.31 -15.17 12.31
CA ASN A 31 -4.29 -15.32 13.35
C ASN A 31 -3.27 -16.42 12.98
N ASN A 32 -2.55 -16.21 11.89
CA ASN A 32 -1.48 -17.09 11.41
C ASN A 32 -0.38 -16.25 10.74
N ALA A 33 0.80 -16.84 10.52
CA ALA A 33 1.98 -16.14 9.98
C ALA A 33 1.80 -15.57 8.56
N LEU A 34 0.87 -16.11 7.78
CA LEU A 34 0.59 -15.68 6.40
C LEU A 34 -0.59 -14.72 6.29
N TRP A 35 -1.32 -14.45 7.37
CA TRP A 35 -2.50 -13.58 7.40
C TRP A 35 -3.46 -13.87 6.22
N SER A 36 -3.74 -12.85 5.41
CA SER A 36 -4.62 -12.96 4.24
C SER A 36 -4.03 -13.82 3.09
N ALA A 37 -2.70 -14.03 3.03
CA ALA A 37 -2.10 -14.84 1.95
C ALA A 37 -2.58 -16.30 1.97
N LYS A 38 -2.93 -16.85 3.15
CA LYS A 38 -3.54 -18.19 3.24
C LYS A 38 -4.92 -18.25 2.58
N LEU A 39 -5.70 -17.16 2.61
CA LEU A 39 -7.01 -17.10 1.97
C LEU A 39 -6.93 -17.06 0.44
N LEU A 40 -5.80 -16.66 -0.15
CA LEU A 40 -5.60 -16.78 -1.59
C LEU A 40 -5.81 -18.20 -2.09
N GLN A 41 -5.45 -19.19 -1.27
CA GLN A 41 -5.63 -20.62 -1.60
C GLN A 41 -7.01 -21.13 -1.21
N ASN A 42 -7.52 -20.73 -0.05
CA ASN A 42 -8.67 -21.36 0.57
C ASN A 42 -10.01 -20.68 0.26
N ASP A 43 -10.00 -19.35 0.09
CA ASP A 43 -11.20 -18.55 -0.18
C ASP A 43 -10.88 -17.27 -0.96
N PRO A 44 -10.44 -17.37 -2.22
CA PRO A 44 -10.16 -16.21 -3.06
C PRO A 44 -11.38 -15.32 -3.32
N GLY A 45 -12.59 -15.89 -3.25
CA GLY A 45 -13.84 -15.15 -3.45
C GLY A 45 -14.08 -14.08 -2.39
N SER A 46 -13.75 -14.36 -1.13
CA SER A 46 -13.85 -13.35 -0.07
C SER A 46 -12.88 -12.19 -0.29
N ILE A 47 -11.67 -12.44 -0.78
CA ILE A 47 -10.70 -11.39 -1.13
C ILE A 47 -11.23 -10.56 -2.30
N GLN A 48 -11.76 -11.19 -3.36
CA GLN A 48 -12.35 -10.49 -4.50
C GLN A 48 -13.48 -9.55 -4.05
N GLN A 49 -14.36 -10.03 -3.17
CA GLN A 49 -15.46 -9.23 -2.67
C GLN A 49 -14.98 -8.01 -1.86
N VAL A 50 -13.91 -8.14 -1.07
CA VAL A 50 -13.34 -6.99 -0.34
C VAL A 50 -12.78 -5.95 -1.31
N HIS A 51 -12.03 -6.35 -2.32
CA HIS A 51 -11.54 -5.40 -3.34
C HIS A 51 -12.70 -4.71 -4.09
N LEU A 52 -13.74 -5.47 -4.45
CA LEU A 52 -14.94 -4.91 -5.09
C LEU A 52 -15.60 -3.86 -4.20
N ASP A 53 -15.79 -4.15 -2.91
CA ASP A 53 -16.43 -3.23 -1.98
C ASP A 53 -15.62 -1.94 -1.80
N TYR A 54 -14.28 -2.00 -1.81
CA TYR A 54 -13.43 -0.82 -1.79
C TYR A 54 -13.57 0.02 -3.08
N TYR A 55 -13.59 -0.60 -4.26
CA TYR A 55 -13.83 0.12 -5.50
C TYR A 55 -15.19 0.81 -5.51
N LEU A 56 -16.23 0.12 -5.06
CA LEU A 56 -17.59 0.67 -4.96
C LEU A 56 -17.68 1.77 -3.89
N ALA A 57 -16.89 1.69 -2.82
CA ALA A 57 -16.75 2.74 -1.82
C ALA A 57 -16.04 3.99 -2.32
N GLY A 58 -15.37 3.92 -3.46
CA GLY A 58 -14.71 5.07 -4.07
C GLY A 58 -13.20 4.97 -4.20
N ALA A 59 -12.55 3.85 -3.84
CA ALA A 59 -11.14 3.63 -4.08
C ALA A 59 -10.84 3.62 -5.59
N ASP A 60 -9.81 4.33 -6.00
CA ASP A 60 -9.27 4.27 -7.38
C ASP A 60 -8.26 3.13 -7.52
N ILE A 61 -7.63 2.72 -6.43
CA ILE A 61 -6.53 1.75 -6.37
C ILE A 61 -6.87 0.66 -5.35
N ALA A 62 -6.82 -0.61 -5.76
CA ALA A 62 -6.81 -1.74 -4.85
C ALA A 62 -5.40 -2.32 -4.75
N ILE A 63 -4.95 -2.60 -3.52
CA ILE A 63 -3.68 -3.23 -3.20
C ILE A 63 -3.89 -4.73 -3.08
N THR A 64 -3.10 -5.55 -3.81
CA THR A 64 -3.26 -7.00 -3.85
C THR A 64 -3.00 -7.68 -2.51
N ALA A 65 -3.59 -8.87 -2.29
CA ALA A 65 -3.42 -9.69 -1.08
C ALA A 65 -2.04 -10.39 -1.00
N SER A 66 -0.98 -9.75 -1.51
CA SER A 66 0.38 -10.32 -1.60
C SER A 66 1.37 -9.79 -0.57
N TYR A 67 0.94 -8.96 0.37
CA TYR A 67 1.79 -8.35 1.40
C TYR A 67 2.65 -9.39 2.15
N GLN A 68 2.04 -10.43 2.68
CA GLN A 68 2.70 -11.55 3.37
C GLN A 68 3.05 -12.73 2.44
N ALA A 69 2.77 -12.64 1.15
CA ALA A 69 2.99 -13.73 0.20
C ALA A 69 4.42 -13.74 -0.35
N SER A 70 5.43 -13.67 0.53
CA SER A 70 6.81 -13.93 0.12
C SER A 70 6.97 -15.40 -0.30
N THR A 71 7.73 -15.68 -1.34
CA THR A 71 7.99 -17.05 -1.80
C THR A 71 8.55 -17.91 -0.69
N ARG A 72 9.44 -17.35 0.13
CA ARG A 72 10.02 -18.02 1.30
C ARG A 72 8.96 -18.34 2.36
N GLY A 73 8.12 -17.37 2.73
CA GLY A 73 7.04 -17.60 3.70
C GLY A 73 5.99 -18.61 3.21
N LEU A 74 5.63 -18.55 1.92
CA LEU A 74 4.72 -19.51 1.31
C LEU A 74 5.31 -20.95 1.29
N SER A 75 6.61 -21.07 1.03
CA SER A 75 7.31 -22.36 1.09
C SER A 75 7.33 -22.92 2.51
N GLU A 76 7.70 -22.11 3.50
CA GLU A 76 7.82 -22.57 4.89
C GLU A 76 6.49 -22.93 5.55
N HIS A 77 5.44 -22.17 5.28
CA HIS A 77 4.15 -22.34 5.96
C HIS A 77 3.11 -23.16 5.19
N LEU A 78 3.21 -23.23 3.86
CA LEU A 78 2.29 -24.01 3.01
C LEU A 78 2.97 -25.15 2.26
N GLY A 79 4.30 -25.29 2.36
CA GLY A 79 5.05 -26.34 1.66
C GLY A 79 5.10 -26.17 0.13
N LEU A 80 4.83 -24.94 -0.36
CA LEU A 80 4.83 -24.64 -1.79
C LEU A 80 6.25 -24.57 -2.33
N ASN A 81 6.49 -25.11 -3.53
CA ASN A 81 7.72 -24.83 -4.26
C ASN A 81 7.68 -23.42 -4.88
N GLU A 82 8.81 -22.93 -5.40
CA GLU A 82 8.93 -21.58 -5.94
C GLU A 82 7.89 -21.27 -7.04
N ARG A 83 7.62 -22.23 -7.93
CA ARG A 83 6.63 -22.06 -9.00
C ARG A 83 5.22 -21.94 -8.44
N GLU A 84 4.85 -22.79 -7.50
CA GLU A 84 3.53 -22.77 -6.85
C GLU A 84 3.34 -21.49 -6.05
N ALA A 85 4.37 -21.03 -5.34
CA ALA A 85 4.36 -19.75 -4.63
C ALA A 85 4.18 -18.56 -5.59
N ALA A 86 4.90 -18.54 -6.72
CA ALA A 86 4.74 -17.51 -7.75
C ALA A 86 3.31 -17.50 -8.33
N GLU A 87 2.73 -18.66 -8.63
CA GLU A 87 1.35 -18.76 -9.11
C GLU A 87 0.34 -18.25 -8.06
N LEU A 88 0.58 -18.47 -6.77
CA LEU A 88 -0.29 -17.94 -5.73
C LEU A 88 -0.19 -16.40 -5.63
N VAL A 89 1.01 -15.83 -5.80
CA VAL A 89 1.18 -14.38 -5.92
C VAL A 89 0.45 -13.83 -7.15
N LYS A 90 0.57 -14.46 -8.31
CA LYS A 90 -0.18 -14.09 -9.53
C LYS A 90 -1.69 -14.17 -9.33
N CYS A 91 -2.16 -15.17 -8.56
CA CYS A 91 -3.57 -15.30 -8.21
C CYS A 91 -4.08 -14.06 -7.46
N SER A 92 -3.29 -13.46 -6.55
CA SER A 92 -3.68 -12.23 -5.86
C SER A 92 -3.96 -11.06 -6.81
N VAL A 93 -3.17 -10.96 -7.88
CA VAL A 93 -3.36 -9.94 -8.93
C VAL A 93 -4.63 -10.21 -9.73
N LYS A 94 -4.82 -11.49 -10.14
CA LYS A 94 -6.02 -11.89 -10.90
C LYS A 94 -7.30 -11.58 -10.13
N ILE A 95 -7.34 -11.86 -8.84
CA ILE A 95 -8.48 -11.58 -7.95
C ILE A 95 -8.80 -10.07 -7.95
N ALA A 96 -7.79 -9.22 -7.78
CA ALA A 96 -7.96 -7.76 -7.78
C ALA A 96 -8.40 -7.23 -9.17
N GLN A 97 -7.89 -7.81 -10.27
CA GLN A 97 -8.31 -7.48 -11.64
C GLN A 97 -9.75 -7.92 -11.92
N ASP A 98 -10.20 -9.06 -11.40
CA ASP A 98 -11.58 -9.53 -11.52
C ASP A 98 -12.53 -8.61 -10.73
N ALA A 99 -12.18 -8.26 -9.49
CA ALA A 99 -12.92 -7.28 -8.70
C ALA A 99 -13.03 -5.91 -9.41
N ARG A 100 -11.95 -5.46 -10.06
CA ARG A 100 -11.96 -4.25 -10.89
C ARG A 100 -12.97 -4.34 -12.05
N SER A 101 -13.01 -5.49 -12.73
CA SER A 101 -13.93 -5.74 -13.83
C SER A 101 -15.38 -5.75 -13.35
N ASP A 102 -15.64 -6.38 -12.20
CA ASP A 102 -16.96 -6.39 -11.56
C ASP A 102 -17.39 -4.99 -11.13
N ALA A 103 -16.46 -4.18 -10.60
CA ALA A 103 -16.72 -2.79 -10.24
C ALA A 103 -17.12 -1.96 -11.46
N TYR A 104 -16.41 -2.07 -12.59
CA TYR A 104 -16.80 -1.39 -13.83
C TYR A 104 -18.18 -1.81 -14.31
N ASN A 105 -18.51 -3.10 -14.26
CA ASN A 105 -19.82 -3.60 -14.64
C ASN A 105 -20.94 -2.99 -13.77
N GLN A 106 -20.75 -2.94 -12.45
CA GLN A 106 -21.74 -2.39 -11.52
C GLN A 106 -21.88 -0.87 -11.64
N LEU A 107 -20.78 -0.13 -11.75
CA LEU A 107 -20.78 1.33 -11.90
C LEU A 107 -21.46 1.76 -13.22
N ASN A 108 -21.24 1.02 -14.31
CA ASN A 108 -21.86 1.30 -15.61
C ASN A 108 -23.34 0.87 -15.69
N ALA A 109 -23.76 -0.12 -14.91
CA ALA A 109 -25.13 -0.60 -14.87
C ALA A 109 -26.05 0.26 -13.97
N ALA A 110 -25.51 1.23 -13.23
CA ALA A 110 -26.31 2.10 -12.37
C ALA A 110 -27.35 2.89 -13.20
N PRO A 111 -28.60 3.02 -12.73
CA PRO A 111 -29.67 3.71 -13.48
C PRO A 111 -29.38 5.17 -13.83
N THR A 112 -28.53 5.81 -13.04
CA THR A 112 -27.97 7.15 -13.25
C THR A 112 -26.49 7.12 -12.89
N PRO A 113 -25.63 6.66 -13.81
CA PRO A 113 -24.18 6.70 -13.57
C PRO A 113 -23.79 8.16 -13.34
N LYS A 114 -23.09 8.44 -12.23
CA LYS A 114 -22.48 9.75 -12.08
C LYS A 114 -21.39 9.88 -13.14
N ALA A 115 -21.30 11.01 -13.82
CA ALA A 115 -20.28 11.25 -14.85
C ALA A 115 -18.86 10.98 -14.29
N ALA A 116 -18.63 11.36 -13.03
CA ALA A 116 -17.37 11.05 -12.33
C ALA A 116 -17.08 9.54 -12.20
N ASP A 117 -18.08 8.68 -12.08
CA ASP A 117 -17.91 7.23 -11.93
C ASP A 117 -17.58 6.55 -13.27
N THR A 118 -18.12 7.04 -14.38
CA THR A 118 -17.84 6.48 -15.72
C THR A 118 -16.45 6.85 -16.26
N GLU A 119 -15.85 7.94 -15.75
CA GLU A 119 -14.50 8.37 -16.09
C GLU A 119 -13.42 7.87 -15.13
N ARG A 120 -13.84 7.20 -14.04
CA ARG A 120 -12.88 6.66 -13.06
C ARG A 120 -12.02 5.57 -13.69
N LYS A 121 -10.71 5.69 -13.47
CA LYS A 121 -9.75 4.66 -13.83
C LYS A 121 -9.39 3.87 -12.58
N LEU A 122 -9.85 2.62 -12.54
CA LEU A 122 -9.55 1.70 -11.45
C LEU A 122 -8.22 0.99 -11.72
N LEU A 123 -7.38 0.89 -10.70
CA LEU A 123 -6.01 0.39 -10.80
C LEU A 123 -5.77 -0.72 -9.78
N VAL A 124 -4.79 -1.58 -10.09
CA VAL A 124 -4.33 -2.67 -9.22
C VAL A 124 -2.86 -2.45 -8.90
N ALA A 125 -2.53 -2.29 -7.61
CA ALA A 125 -1.18 -2.17 -7.09
C ALA A 125 -0.71 -3.50 -6.51
N GLY A 126 0.43 -4.01 -6.96
CA GLY A 126 1.03 -5.24 -6.45
C GLY A 126 1.72 -5.01 -5.11
N SER A 127 1.20 -5.55 -4.02
CA SER A 127 1.77 -5.39 -2.67
C SER A 127 3.07 -6.12 -2.48
N VAL A 128 4.08 -5.39 -2.00
CA VAL A 128 5.41 -5.90 -1.62
C VAL A 128 5.70 -5.45 -0.18
N GLY A 129 5.38 -6.30 0.80
CA GLY A 129 5.67 -6.06 2.21
C GLY A 129 7.15 -6.32 2.55
N PRO A 130 7.66 -5.77 3.68
CA PRO A 130 9.06 -5.86 4.07
C PRO A 130 9.48 -7.26 4.53
N TYR A 131 10.79 -7.45 4.65
CA TYR A 131 11.35 -8.65 5.27
C TYR A 131 10.89 -8.81 6.72
N GLY A 132 10.77 -7.70 7.46
CA GLY A 132 10.25 -7.71 8.84
C GLY A 132 8.85 -8.31 8.96
N ALA A 133 7.97 -8.11 7.98
CA ALA A 133 6.65 -8.72 7.98
C ALA A 133 6.69 -10.26 7.84
N TYR A 134 7.65 -10.80 7.06
CA TYR A 134 7.87 -12.24 6.98
C TYR A 134 8.31 -12.83 8.33
N LEU A 135 9.10 -12.10 9.12
CA LEU A 135 9.52 -12.55 10.45
C LEU A 135 8.35 -12.69 11.45
N SER A 136 7.23 -12.00 11.22
CA SER A 136 5.99 -12.07 12.01
C SER A 136 6.18 -11.76 13.52
N ASP A 137 7.17 -10.95 13.87
CA ASP A 137 7.57 -10.57 15.24
C ASP A 137 7.47 -9.06 15.52
N GLY A 138 6.87 -8.28 14.60
CA GLY A 138 6.73 -6.84 14.66
C GLY A 138 7.95 -6.08 14.15
N SER A 139 8.92 -6.76 13.53
CA SER A 139 10.11 -6.14 12.96
C SER A 139 9.79 -5.14 11.84
N GLU A 140 8.63 -5.25 11.19
CA GLU A 140 8.12 -4.28 10.21
C GLU A 140 7.87 -2.89 10.79
N TYR A 141 7.84 -2.77 12.11
CA TYR A 141 7.70 -1.50 12.84
C TYR A 141 8.98 -1.05 13.54
N ARG A 142 10.05 -1.85 13.51
CA ARG A 142 11.33 -1.54 14.13
C ARG A 142 12.48 -1.38 13.13
N GLY A 143 12.53 -2.21 12.09
CA GLY A 143 13.59 -2.20 11.10
C GLY A 143 14.95 -2.65 11.65
N ASP A 144 14.98 -3.40 12.76
CA ASP A 144 16.19 -3.78 13.51
C ASP A 144 16.83 -5.09 13.05
N TYR A 145 16.30 -5.68 11.97
CA TYR A 145 16.91 -6.86 11.35
C TYR A 145 18.10 -6.49 10.45
N GLN A 146 19.12 -7.36 10.47
CA GLN A 146 20.33 -7.15 9.70
C GLN A 146 20.56 -8.34 8.77
N ILE A 147 20.30 -8.13 7.50
CA ILE A 147 20.64 -9.05 6.41
C ILE A 147 21.37 -8.27 5.31
N SER A 148 22.08 -8.99 4.46
CA SER A 148 22.86 -8.36 3.39
C SER A 148 21.95 -7.78 2.28
N MET A 149 22.50 -6.87 1.49
CA MET A 149 21.84 -6.31 0.31
C MET A 149 21.38 -7.40 -0.67
N ASP A 150 22.19 -8.44 -0.87
CA ASP A 150 21.87 -9.53 -1.78
C ASP A 150 20.74 -10.41 -1.21
N GLU A 151 20.72 -10.66 0.09
CA GLU A 151 19.63 -11.40 0.75
C GLU A 151 18.30 -10.64 0.66
N PHE A 152 18.30 -9.31 0.80
CA PHE A 152 17.08 -8.52 0.53
C PHE A 152 16.60 -8.69 -0.91
N LYS A 153 17.51 -8.57 -1.89
CA LYS A 153 17.17 -8.75 -3.30
C LYS A 153 16.63 -10.15 -3.59
N ASP A 154 17.28 -11.18 -3.07
CA ASP A 154 16.86 -12.57 -3.24
C ASP A 154 15.49 -12.85 -2.61
N PHE A 155 15.20 -12.20 -1.47
CA PHE A 155 13.91 -12.30 -0.81
C PHE A 155 12.78 -11.66 -1.63
N HIS A 156 13.01 -10.48 -2.20
CA HIS A 156 11.98 -9.71 -2.90
C HIS A 156 11.81 -10.09 -4.38
N ARG A 157 12.88 -10.54 -5.04
CA ARG A 157 12.91 -10.83 -6.49
C ARG A 157 11.79 -11.75 -6.96
N PRO A 158 11.53 -12.92 -6.35
CA PRO A 158 10.51 -13.83 -6.84
C PRO A 158 9.10 -13.23 -6.77
N ARG A 159 8.76 -12.54 -5.68
CA ARG A 159 7.45 -11.90 -5.50
C ARG A 159 7.27 -10.75 -6.48
N ILE A 160 8.25 -9.86 -6.63
CA ILE A 160 8.21 -8.75 -7.60
C ILE A 160 8.08 -9.31 -9.01
N GLY A 161 8.85 -10.34 -9.38
CA GLY A 161 8.75 -10.99 -10.68
C GLY A 161 7.35 -11.52 -10.97
N ALA A 162 6.75 -12.22 -10.02
CA ALA A 162 5.39 -12.76 -10.17
C ALA A 162 4.33 -11.65 -10.32
N LEU A 163 4.45 -10.54 -9.57
CA LEU A 163 3.54 -9.38 -9.69
C LEU A 163 3.67 -8.68 -11.06
N VAL A 164 4.90 -8.47 -11.53
CA VAL A 164 5.18 -7.86 -12.84
C VAL A 164 4.67 -8.76 -13.96
N ASP A 165 4.94 -10.06 -13.91
CA ASP A 165 4.44 -11.05 -14.88
C ASP A 165 2.90 -11.10 -14.93
N ALA A 166 2.22 -10.88 -13.81
CA ALA A 166 0.76 -10.82 -13.73
C ALA A 166 0.18 -9.47 -14.21
N ASN A 167 1.02 -8.55 -14.70
CA ASN A 167 0.63 -7.25 -15.23
C ASN A 167 -0.13 -6.37 -14.23
N VAL A 168 0.41 -6.18 -13.02
CA VAL A 168 -0.05 -5.11 -12.14
C VAL A 168 0.14 -3.74 -12.80
N ASP A 169 -0.69 -2.76 -12.46
CA ASP A 169 -0.53 -1.41 -13.00
C ASP A 169 0.75 -0.75 -12.46
N PHE A 170 1.13 -1.05 -11.21
CA PHE A 170 2.38 -0.66 -10.53
C PHE A 170 2.58 -1.47 -9.24
N LEU A 171 3.73 -1.29 -8.59
CA LEU A 171 4.04 -1.95 -7.33
C LEU A 171 3.76 -1.02 -6.14
N ALA A 172 3.13 -1.55 -5.11
CA ALA A 172 3.01 -0.94 -3.79
C ALA A 172 4.07 -1.56 -2.87
N ILE A 173 5.26 -0.97 -2.85
CA ILE A 173 6.32 -1.34 -1.89
C ILE A 173 5.96 -0.62 -0.60
N GLU A 174 5.48 -1.36 0.40
CA GLU A 174 4.77 -0.76 1.53
C GLU A 174 5.25 -1.25 2.90
N THR A 175 5.07 -0.39 3.90
CA THR A 175 5.40 -0.70 5.31
C THR A 175 6.90 -0.93 5.52
N ILE A 176 7.76 -0.32 4.69
CA ILE A 176 9.20 -0.56 4.74
C ILE A 176 9.81 0.21 5.92
N PRO A 177 10.48 -0.47 6.87
CA PRO A 177 10.96 0.15 8.10
C PRO A 177 12.43 0.55 8.08
N SER A 178 13.20 0.13 7.05
CA SER A 178 14.67 0.25 7.07
C SER A 178 15.27 0.76 5.77
N MET A 179 16.26 1.64 5.89
CA MET A 179 16.98 2.22 4.75
C MET A 179 17.70 1.18 3.89
N PRO A 180 18.41 0.18 4.46
CA PRO A 180 19.06 -0.85 3.64
C PRO A 180 18.09 -1.64 2.75
N GLU A 181 16.89 -1.92 3.24
CA GLU A 181 15.87 -2.61 2.46
C GLU A 181 15.32 -1.73 1.32
N ILE A 182 15.12 -0.44 1.57
CA ILE A 182 14.72 0.53 0.52
C ILE A 182 15.79 0.58 -0.57
N GLU A 183 17.06 0.66 -0.20
CA GLU A 183 18.18 0.68 -1.15
C GLU A 183 18.23 -0.61 -1.98
N ALA A 184 18.05 -1.77 -1.36
CA ALA A 184 17.98 -3.06 -2.05
C ALA A 184 16.84 -3.11 -3.06
N LEU A 185 15.63 -2.67 -2.67
CA LEU A 185 14.44 -2.64 -3.52
C LEU A 185 14.60 -1.69 -4.71
N CYS A 186 15.09 -0.48 -4.48
CA CYS A 186 15.39 0.48 -5.55
C CYS A 186 16.40 -0.09 -6.56
N SER A 187 17.50 -0.66 -6.05
CA SER A 187 18.53 -1.29 -6.88
C SER A 187 18.00 -2.51 -7.65
N LEU A 188 17.16 -3.33 -7.03
CA LEU A 188 16.53 -4.49 -7.66
C LEU A 188 15.61 -4.07 -8.81
N LEU A 189 14.76 -3.06 -8.59
CA LEU A 189 13.88 -2.54 -9.63
C LEU A 189 14.67 -1.99 -10.82
N GLN A 190 15.69 -1.17 -10.54
CA GLN A 190 16.49 -0.54 -11.59
C GLN A 190 17.21 -1.57 -12.47
N ASN A 191 17.79 -2.61 -11.85
CA ASN A 191 18.67 -3.54 -12.56
C ASN A 191 17.91 -4.71 -13.20
N GLU A 192 16.82 -5.17 -12.60
CA GLU A 192 16.16 -6.41 -13.01
C GLU A 192 14.73 -6.21 -13.52
N PHE A 193 14.06 -5.12 -13.14
CA PHE A 193 12.69 -4.81 -13.55
C PHE A 193 12.56 -3.40 -14.14
N PRO A 194 13.31 -3.04 -15.21
CA PRO A 194 13.40 -1.67 -15.70
C PRO A 194 12.08 -1.09 -16.19
N GLY A 195 11.08 -1.92 -16.50
CA GLY A 195 9.73 -1.50 -16.90
C GLY A 195 8.75 -1.35 -15.74
N ALA A 196 9.13 -1.76 -14.53
CA ALA A 196 8.26 -1.67 -13.36
C ALA A 196 8.25 -0.23 -12.81
N VAL A 197 7.07 0.21 -12.38
CA VAL A 197 6.85 1.49 -11.70
C VAL A 197 6.34 1.19 -10.30
N ALA A 198 6.79 1.93 -9.29
CA ALA A 198 6.46 1.67 -7.90
C ALA A 198 6.23 2.95 -7.10
N TRP A 199 5.49 2.84 -6.02
CA TRP A 199 5.68 3.73 -4.88
C TRP A 199 6.44 3.00 -3.76
N ILE A 200 7.05 3.78 -2.86
CA ILE A 200 7.59 3.29 -1.59
C ILE A 200 6.85 4.00 -0.46
N SER A 201 6.27 3.25 0.46
CA SER A 201 5.70 3.77 1.70
C SER A 201 6.33 3.11 2.93
N CYS A 202 6.53 3.91 3.96
CA CYS A 202 7.37 3.59 5.09
C CYS A 202 6.58 3.57 6.39
N THR A 203 7.06 2.80 7.38
CA THR A 203 6.72 2.98 8.78
C THR A 203 7.69 3.95 9.44
N LEU A 204 7.20 4.68 10.44
CA LEU A 204 7.94 5.78 11.07
C LEU A 204 8.15 5.52 12.56
N ARG A 205 9.32 5.94 13.07
CA ARG A 205 9.57 6.13 14.49
C ARG A 205 8.93 7.44 14.98
N ASP A 206 9.07 8.49 14.20
CA ASP A 206 8.50 9.82 14.39
C ASP A 206 8.33 10.52 13.02
N ALA A 207 7.88 11.78 13.00
CA ALA A 207 7.63 12.50 11.75
C ALA A 207 8.85 12.76 10.87
N GLU A 208 10.06 12.65 11.43
CA GLU A 208 11.32 12.99 10.78
C GLU A 208 12.21 11.76 10.52
N HIS A 209 11.85 10.60 11.10
CA HIS A 209 12.69 9.39 11.04
C HIS A 209 11.89 8.14 10.67
N LEU A 210 12.50 7.33 9.81
CA LEU A 210 12.11 5.96 9.52
C LEU A 210 12.15 5.11 10.82
N SER A 211 11.52 3.96 10.84
CA SER A 211 11.50 3.08 12.03
C SER A 211 12.90 2.68 12.51
N ASP A 212 13.86 2.46 11.60
CA ASP A 212 15.25 2.16 11.92
C ASP A 212 16.05 3.37 12.44
N GLY A 213 15.48 4.57 12.37
CA GLY A 213 16.10 5.82 12.81
C GLY A 213 16.77 6.65 11.72
N THR A 214 16.77 6.19 10.48
CA THR A 214 17.29 6.97 9.35
C THR A 214 16.43 8.21 9.13
N SER A 215 17.06 9.36 8.79
CA SER A 215 16.34 10.59 8.52
C SER A 215 15.47 10.49 7.26
N MET A 216 14.28 11.08 7.27
CA MET A 216 13.42 11.11 6.09
C MET A 216 14.04 11.89 4.94
N SER A 217 14.96 12.84 5.22
CA SER A 217 15.73 13.54 4.21
C SER A 217 16.66 12.60 3.44
N ASP A 218 17.37 11.70 4.15
CA ASP A 218 18.24 10.71 3.51
C ASP A 218 17.43 9.70 2.68
N VAL A 219 16.31 9.21 3.23
CA VAL A 219 15.42 8.29 2.53
C VAL A 219 14.87 8.94 1.26
N PHE A 220 14.35 10.17 1.36
CA PHE A 220 13.80 10.90 0.21
C PHE A 220 14.88 11.21 -0.83
N GLY A 221 16.07 11.61 -0.37
CA GLY A 221 17.24 11.83 -1.23
C GLY A 221 17.70 10.57 -1.96
N LEU A 222 17.50 9.37 -1.37
CA LEU A 222 17.77 8.11 -2.05
C LEU A 222 16.70 7.81 -3.10
N VAL A 223 15.42 7.75 -2.71
CA VAL A 223 14.34 7.31 -3.59
C VAL A 223 14.14 8.24 -4.81
N SER A 224 14.43 9.52 -4.64
CA SER A 224 14.34 10.52 -5.72
C SER A 224 15.36 10.33 -6.84
N LYS A 225 16.38 9.50 -6.66
CA LYS A 225 17.36 9.15 -7.70
C LYS A 225 16.83 8.11 -8.69
N TYR A 226 15.72 7.45 -8.37
CA TYR A 226 15.17 6.34 -9.16
C TYR A 226 13.87 6.77 -9.84
N GLU A 227 13.89 6.96 -11.13
CA GLU A 227 12.73 7.38 -11.93
C GLU A 227 11.53 6.43 -11.83
N GLN A 228 11.78 5.17 -11.51
CA GLN A 228 10.76 4.15 -11.30
C GLN A 228 9.95 4.37 -10.03
N ILE A 229 10.49 5.10 -9.05
CA ILE A 229 9.77 5.45 -7.82
C ILE A 229 8.96 6.72 -8.09
N VAL A 230 7.69 6.54 -8.42
CA VAL A 230 6.78 7.64 -8.78
C VAL A 230 5.99 8.18 -7.60
N GLY A 231 5.98 7.45 -6.48
CA GLY A 231 5.32 7.85 -5.23
C GLY A 231 6.19 7.53 -4.01
N PHE A 232 6.16 8.41 -3.02
CA PHE A 232 6.84 8.22 -1.75
C PHE A 232 5.94 8.63 -0.59
N GLY A 233 5.92 7.84 0.48
CA GLY A 233 5.02 8.16 1.56
C GLY A 233 5.10 7.28 2.78
N VAL A 234 3.98 7.27 3.51
CA VAL A 234 3.86 6.55 4.78
C VAL A 234 2.57 5.75 4.83
N ASN A 235 2.63 4.57 5.42
CA ASN A 235 1.47 3.72 5.70
C ASN A 235 1.65 2.95 7.01
N CYS A 236 0.56 2.37 7.50
CA CYS A 236 0.57 1.60 8.75
C CYS A 236 1.15 2.39 9.94
N VAL A 237 1.05 3.71 9.91
CA VAL A 237 1.49 4.63 10.97
C VAL A 237 0.28 5.18 11.73
N PRO A 238 0.47 5.66 12.97
CA PRO A 238 -0.57 6.43 13.66
C PRO A 238 -1.00 7.64 12.82
N VAL A 239 -2.30 7.86 12.68
CA VAL A 239 -2.87 8.94 11.86
C VAL A 239 -2.35 10.33 12.24
N GLN A 240 -1.95 10.52 13.51
CA GLN A 240 -1.43 11.76 14.06
C GLN A 240 -0.04 12.13 13.49
N LEU A 241 0.72 11.14 13.00
CA LEU A 241 2.04 11.38 12.41
C LEU A 241 1.98 11.91 10.98
N VAL A 242 0.85 11.75 10.28
CA VAL A 242 0.76 12.08 8.84
C VAL A 242 0.93 13.59 8.60
N ALA A 243 0.21 14.44 9.33
CA ALA A 243 0.30 15.88 9.11
C ALA A 243 1.67 16.48 9.47
N PRO A 244 2.32 16.14 10.61
CA PRO A 244 3.70 16.52 10.89
C PRO A 244 4.69 16.01 9.83
N TRP A 245 4.54 14.75 9.37
CA TRP A 245 5.37 14.18 8.32
C TRP A 245 5.23 14.96 6.99
N LEU A 246 4.01 15.26 6.56
CA LEU A 246 3.78 16.05 5.34
C LEU A 246 4.44 17.45 5.43
N LEU A 247 4.35 18.10 6.58
CA LEU A 247 5.01 19.38 6.81
C LEU A 247 6.53 19.26 6.70
N HIS A 248 7.11 18.21 7.28
CA HIS A 248 8.55 17.94 7.17
C HIS A 248 8.97 17.66 5.72
N MET A 249 8.17 16.89 4.97
CA MET A 249 8.44 16.62 3.54
C MET A 249 8.37 17.89 2.67
N GLN A 250 7.48 18.84 2.99
CA GLN A 250 7.47 20.14 2.31
C GLN A 250 8.78 20.90 2.55
N THR A 251 9.29 20.91 3.79
CA THR A 251 10.58 21.54 4.10
C THR A 251 11.73 20.91 3.29
N ILE A 252 11.78 19.56 3.21
CA ILE A 252 12.79 18.85 2.41
C ILE A 252 12.67 19.23 0.93
N ALA A 253 11.44 19.28 0.38
CA ALA A 253 11.22 19.60 -1.02
C ALA A 253 11.65 21.06 -1.35
N ASP A 254 11.39 22.01 -0.46
CA ASP A 254 11.80 23.41 -0.62
C ASP A 254 13.33 23.53 -0.63
N GLU A 255 14.04 22.75 0.19
CA GLU A 255 15.51 22.74 0.23
C GLU A 255 16.14 22.12 -1.03
N CYS A 256 15.48 21.13 -1.65
CA CYS A 256 16.03 20.41 -2.80
C CYS A 256 15.99 21.20 -4.13
N ASN A 257 15.26 22.31 -4.24
CA ASN A 257 15.15 23.15 -5.46
C ASN A 257 14.83 22.41 -6.78
N SER A 258 14.30 21.18 -6.71
CA SER A 258 14.05 20.31 -7.87
C SER A 258 12.57 19.92 -7.91
N THR A 259 11.85 20.30 -8.96
CA THR A 259 10.39 20.08 -9.07
C THR A 259 9.97 19.00 -10.09
N ASP A 260 10.80 18.69 -11.09
CA ASP A 260 10.30 18.02 -12.29
C ASP A 260 10.34 16.46 -12.27
N SER A 261 11.04 15.82 -11.31
CA SER A 261 11.14 14.36 -11.24
C SER A 261 10.86 13.75 -9.87
N MET A 262 10.42 14.57 -8.90
CA MET A 262 10.17 14.08 -7.54
C MET A 262 8.97 13.13 -7.48
N PRO A 263 9.04 12.05 -6.64
CA PRO A 263 7.89 11.21 -6.39
C PRO A 263 6.77 12.00 -5.71
N VAL A 264 5.52 11.72 -6.08
CA VAL A 264 4.37 12.34 -5.42
C VAL A 264 4.21 11.81 -4.00
N LEU A 265 3.75 12.66 -3.08
CA LEU A 265 3.54 12.23 -1.70
C LEU A 265 2.25 11.40 -1.57
N LEU A 266 2.31 10.38 -0.72
CA LEU A 266 1.17 9.51 -0.42
C LEU A 266 1.08 9.14 1.07
N CYS A 267 -0.14 8.89 1.55
CA CYS A 267 -0.35 8.43 2.91
C CYS A 267 -1.62 7.57 3.05
N TYR A 268 -1.49 6.45 3.75
CA TYR A 268 -2.60 5.56 4.12
C TYR A 268 -2.34 4.98 5.54
N PRO A 269 -2.62 5.80 6.57
CA PRO A 269 -2.36 5.45 7.96
C PRO A 269 -3.40 4.49 8.52
N ASN A 270 -3.19 4.05 9.76
CA ASN A 270 -4.16 3.31 10.54
C ASN A 270 -5.35 4.21 10.94
N SER A 271 -6.47 3.60 11.36
CA SER A 271 -7.71 4.30 11.71
C SER A 271 -7.55 5.33 12.85
N GLY A 272 -6.52 5.20 13.68
CA GLY A 272 -6.30 6.01 14.88
C GLY A 272 -6.44 5.24 16.18
N GLU A 273 -6.87 3.97 16.13
CA GLU A 273 -6.68 3.02 17.21
C GLU A 273 -5.19 2.71 17.37
N VAL A 274 -4.74 2.43 18.60
CA VAL A 274 -3.36 2.10 18.92
C VAL A 274 -3.17 0.60 18.89
N TYR A 275 -2.22 0.12 18.10
CA TYR A 275 -1.83 -1.28 18.07
C TYR A 275 -0.78 -1.58 19.13
N ASP A 276 -1.01 -2.58 19.94
CA ASP A 276 -0.03 -3.17 20.84
C ASP A 276 0.51 -4.45 20.19
N ALA A 277 1.78 -4.40 19.80
CA ALA A 277 2.43 -5.52 19.10
C ALA A 277 2.67 -6.73 20.03
N GLU A 278 2.79 -6.54 21.35
CA GLU A 278 3.00 -7.62 22.32
C GLU A 278 1.72 -8.42 22.55
N SER A 279 0.61 -7.73 22.81
CA SER A 279 -0.70 -8.35 23.00
C SER A 279 -1.44 -8.65 21.70
N LYS A 280 -0.94 -8.15 20.57
CA LYS A 280 -1.59 -8.19 19.23
C LYS A 280 -3.02 -7.63 19.26
N ALA A 281 -3.26 -6.61 20.07
CA ALA A 281 -4.57 -6.01 20.29
C ALA A 281 -4.61 -4.54 19.90
N TRP A 282 -5.79 -4.10 19.48
CA TRP A 282 -6.07 -2.70 19.18
C TRP A 282 -6.84 -2.06 20.34
N SER A 283 -6.49 -0.83 20.69
CA SER A 283 -7.12 -0.06 21.77
C SER A 283 -7.39 1.38 21.36
N GLY A 284 -8.33 2.02 22.05
CA GLY A 284 -8.71 3.40 21.77
C GLY A 284 -9.97 3.55 20.89
N PRO A 285 -10.45 4.78 20.67
CA PRO A 285 -11.65 5.03 19.90
C PRO A 285 -11.42 4.79 18.42
N LYS A 286 -12.30 4.00 17.79
CA LYS A 286 -12.33 3.85 16.34
C LYS A 286 -13.02 5.07 15.72
N PRO A 287 -12.34 5.90 14.91
CA PRO A 287 -12.99 6.98 14.17
C PRO A 287 -14.04 6.42 13.21
N VAL A 288 -15.07 7.20 12.93
CA VAL A 288 -16.07 6.89 11.90
C VAL A 288 -15.71 7.54 10.55
N GLY A 289 -16.21 7.01 9.44
CA GLY A 289 -15.81 7.33 8.07
C GLY A 289 -15.65 8.82 7.73
N HIS A 290 -16.53 9.71 8.24
CA HIS A 290 -16.40 11.16 8.02
C HIS A 290 -15.14 11.79 8.65
N VAL A 291 -14.58 11.18 9.69
CA VAL A 291 -13.34 11.65 10.33
C VAL A 291 -12.17 11.41 9.38
N MET A 292 -12.08 10.22 8.77
CA MET A 292 -11.04 9.92 7.76
C MET A 292 -11.16 10.86 6.56
N GLY A 293 -12.38 11.16 6.08
CA GLY A 293 -12.60 12.13 5.01
C GLY A 293 -12.07 13.52 5.34
N ASN A 294 -12.31 14.02 6.55
CA ASN A 294 -11.78 15.32 7.00
C ASN A 294 -10.25 15.31 7.13
N GLN A 295 -9.65 14.20 7.54
CA GLN A 295 -8.19 14.06 7.57
C GLN A 295 -7.61 14.03 6.15
N ALA A 296 -8.19 13.26 5.24
CA ALA A 296 -7.74 13.18 3.85
C ALA A 296 -7.72 14.57 3.17
N THR A 297 -8.72 15.42 3.41
CA THR A 297 -8.72 16.81 2.93
C THR A 297 -7.51 17.58 3.42
N LYS A 298 -7.13 17.43 4.70
CA LYS A 298 -5.94 18.09 5.26
C LYS A 298 -4.64 17.53 4.66
N TRP A 299 -4.57 16.22 4.42
CA TRP A 299 -3.39 15.59 3.82
C TRP A 299 -3.18 16.06 2.38
N ILE A 300 -4.27 16.19 1.61
CA ILE A 300 -4.18 16.73 0.24
C ILE A 300 -3.74 18.20 0.27
N ALA A 301 -4.29 19.01 1.17
CA ALA A 301 -3.83 20.39 1.36
C ALA A 301 -2.36 20.44 1.80
N GLY A 302 -1.86 19.41 2.50
CA GLY A 302 -0.45 19.24 2.88
C GLY A 302 0.43 18.63 1.78
N GLY A 303 -0.08 18.45 0.54
CA GLY A 303 0.71 18.00 -0.61
C GLY A 303 0.57 16.53 -0.96
N ALA A 304 -0.18 15.72 -0.20
CA ALA A 304 -0.43 14.34 -0.58
C ALA A 304 -1.28 14.26 -1.86
N ARG A 305 -0.92 13.34 -2.77
CA ARG A 305 -1.63 13.09 -4.03
C ARG A 305 -2.36 11.75 -4.04
N LEU A 306 -1.92 10.79 -3.23
CA LEU A 306 -2.61 9.53 -2.98
C LEU A 306 -2.92 9.43 -1.50
N VAL A 307 -4.18 9.13 -1.18
CA VAL A 307 -4.66 9.01 0.20
C VAL A 307 -5.54 7.78 0.34
N GLY A 308 -5.47 7.12 1.48
CA GLY A 308 -6.26 5.94 1.78
C GLY A 308 -6.21 5.57 3.24
N GLY A 309 -6.40 4.29 3.54
CA GLY A 309 -6.29 3.78 4.88
C GLY A 309 -5.52 2.46 4.97
N CYS A 310 -4.97 2.16 6.14
CA CYS A 310 -4.33 0.89 6.46
C CYS A 310 -5.11 0.20 7.58
N CYS A 311 -4.46 -0.40 8.56
CA CYS A 311 -5.11 -1.21 9.58
C CYS A 311 -6.34 -0.53 10.19
N ARG A 312 -7.40 -1.31 10.40
CA ARG A 312 -8.69 -0.91 11.00
C ARG A 312 -9.52 0.09 10.18
N THR A 313 -9.13 0.39 8.94
CA THR A 313 -9.95 1.19 8.01
C THR A 313 -10.74 0.28 7.08
N GLY A 314 -12.04 0.56 6.90
CA GLY A 314 -12.94 -0.23 6.08
C GLY A 314 -13.58 0.56 4.94
N PRO A 315 -14.47 -0.07 4.13
CA PRO A 315 -15.14 0.59 3.01
C PRO A 315 -15.88 1.88 3.39
N LYS A 316 -16.42 1.97 4.61
CA LYS A 316 -17.08 3.19 5.10
C LYS A 316 -16.12 4.36 5.28
N ASP A 317 -14.88 4.10 5.65
CA ASP A 317 -13.84 5.12 5.81
C ASP A 317 -13.40 5.62 4.43
N ILE A 318 -13.22 4.72 3.47
CA ILE A 318 -12.90 5.06 2.08
C ILE A 318 -14.05 5.84 1.43
N ALA A 319 -15.30 5.46 1.66
CA ALA A 319 -16.47 6.22 1.19
C ALA A 319 -16.50 7.64 1.80
N GLY A 320 -16.08 7.79 3.06
CA GLY A 320 -15.93 9.10 3.71
C GLY A 320 -14.87 9.97 3.03
N ILE A 321 -13.73 9.39 2.64
CA ILE A 321 -12.68 10.06 1.87
C ILE A 321 -13.24 10.48 0.50
N ALA A 322 -13.85 9.55 -0.25
CA ALA A 322 -14.38 9.81 -1.58
C ALA A 322 -15.45 10.92 -1.59
N ALA A 323 -16.37 10.90 -0.62
CA ALA A 323 -17.39 11.92 -0.49
C ALA A 323 -16.82 13.32 -0.23
N LYS A 324 -15.73 13.44 0.50
CA LYS A 324 -15.08 14.72 0.78
C LYS A 324 -14.29 15.26 -0.41
N LEU A 325 -13.59 14.39 -1.14
CA LEU A 325 -12.80 14.81 -2.30
C LEU A 325 -13.65 15.14 -3.53
N GLN A 326 -14.85 14.58 -3.65
CA GLN A 326 -15.82 14.95 -4.69
C GLN A 326 -16.48 16.34 -4.48
N GLN A 327 -16.35 16.92 -3.29
CA GLN A 327 -16.91 18.24 -2.95
C GLN A 327 -15.94 19.40 -3.21
N GLN A 328 -14.69 19.12 -3.57
CA GLN A 328 -13.66 20.10 -3.91
C GLN A 328 -13.58 20.30 -5.43
#